data_9b51fa5633064a7b6b668b9b39194283
#
_entry.id   9b51fa5633064a7b6b668b9b39194283
#
_cell.length_a   1.000
_cell.length_b   1.000
_cell.length_c   1.000
_cell.angle_alpha   90.00
_cell.angle_beta   90.00
_cell.angle_gamma   90.00
#
_symmetry.space_group_name_H-M   'P 1'
#
loop_
_entity.id
_entity.type
_entity.pdbx_description
1 polymer ?
#
loop_
_entity_poly.entity_id
_entity_poly.type
_entity_poly.pdbx_seq_one_letter_code
_entity_poly.pdbx_strand_id
1 'polypeptide(L)'
;LRDAQALQGLIQRGVEAFGGVDILINSAALFQRAGLLETTETIWDDQFAVNLKAPFFLAQAFARALPPDRRGHIINLADWRALRPGAAYVAYYLTKAGLVALTQSLALALGPQVQVNAIAPGAILPPPGGDEYFKKVAARIPARRVGSPEEIVKAALYLLDSDFVTGEVLLVTGGEHL
;
A
#
# COMPACT_ATOMS: atom_id res chain seq x y z
N LEU A 1 13.91 -3.19 -4.52
CA LEU A 1 12.85 -3.99 -3.87
C LEU A 1 12.63 -5.37 -4.50
N ARG A 2 13.22 -5.67 -5.67
CA ARG A 2 13.14 -7.02 -6.26
C ARG A 2 14.06 -8.05 -5.56
N ASP A 3 15.10 -7.58 -4.90
CA ASP A 3 16.08 -8.41 -4.20
C ASP A 3 15.66 -8.66 -2.74
N ALA A 4 15.36 -9.91 -2.42
CA ALA A 4 14.93 -10.31 -1.08
C ALA A 4 16.01 -10.11 -0.01
N GLN A 5 17.30 -10.27 -0.33
CA GLN A 5 18.39 -10.04 0.62
C GLN A 5 18.52 -8.54 0.95
N ALA A 6 18.40 -7.67 -0.07
CA ALA A 6 18.41 -6.23 0.13
C ALA A 6 17.24 -5.74 0.99
N LEU A 7 16.07 -6.40 0.92
CA LEU A 7 14.90 -6.07 1.75
C LEU A 7 15.14 -6.34 3.23
N GLN A 8 15.76 -7.48 3.59
CA GLN A 8 16.07 -7.80 4.98
C GLN A 8 17.05 -6.79 5.58
N GLY A 9 18.07 -6.39 4.82
CA GLY A 9 19.03 -5.39 5.25
C GLY A 9 18.49 -3.96 5.34
N LEU A 10 17.34 -3.65 4.73
CA LEU A 10 16.80 -2.28 4.72
C LEU A 10 16.36 -1.84 6.12
N ILE A 11 15.58 -2.66 6.81
CA ILE A 11 15.14 -2.37 8.19
C ILE A 11 16.33 -2.33 9.14
N GLN A 12 17.27 -3.26 9.01
CA GLN A 12 18.47 -3.30 9.85
C GLN A 12 19.30 -2.00 9.72
N ARG A 13 19.50 -1.50 8.49
CA ARG A 13 20.17 -0.19 8.28
C ARG A 13 19.42 0.97 8.94
N GLY A 14 18.08 0.94 8.93
CA GLY A 14 17.27 1.93 9.64
C GLY A 14 17.49 1.88 11.15
N VAL A 15 17.52 0.69 11.72
CA VAL A 15 17.81 0.48 13.15
C VAL A 15 19.21 0.96 13.51
N GLU A 16 20.23 0.64 12.71
CA GLU A 16 21.61 1.07 12.93
C GLU A 16 21.77 2.59 12.82
N ALA A 17 21.07 3.23 11.89
CA ALA A 17 21.17 4.67 11.66
C ALA A 17 20.43 5.52 12.70
N PHE A 18 19.26 5.03 13.19
CA PHE A 18 18.33 5.83 13.99
C PHE A 18 18.02 5.23 15.37
N GLY A 19 18.60 4.08 15.72
CA GLY A 19 18.36 3.40 16.99
C GLY A 19 17.04 2.62 17.07
N GLY A 20 16.26 2.59 16.01
CA GLY A 20 15.00 1.83 15.91
C GLY A 20 14.13 2.27 14.73
N VAL A 21 13.15 1.44 14.40
CA VAL A 21 12.11 1.73 13.40
C VAL A 21 10.77 1.32 13.99
N ASP A 22 9.87 2.29 14.18
CA ASP A 22 8.55 2.08 14.80
C ASP A 22 7.41 2.12 13.79
N ILE A 23 7.66 2.69 12.61
CA ILE A 23 6.66 2.85 11.55
C ILE A 23 7.24 2.35 10.23
N LEU A 24 6.51 1.45 9.56
CA LEU A 24 6.79 1.00 8.21
C LEU A 24 5.66 1.40 7.28
N ILE A 25 5.97 2.22 6.27
CA ILE A 25 4.99 2.60 5.23
C ILE A 25 5.42 2.00 3.90
N ASN A 26 4.68 1.00 3.42
CA ASN A 26 4.88 0.36 2.12
C ASN A 26 4.16 1.17 1.03
N SER A 27 4.83 2.17 0.45
CA SER A 27 4.29 3.07 -0.58
C SER A 27 4.79 2.78 -1.98
N ALA A 28 5.95 2.13 -2.13
CA ALA A 28 6.50 1.82 -3.43
C ALA A 28 5.61 0.85 -4.22
N ALA A 29 5.37 1.14 -5.50
CA ALA A 29 4.61 0.27 -6.38
C ALA A 29 5.07 0.39 -7.83
N LEU A 30 4.91 -0.70 -8.57
CA LEU A 30 4.90 -0.71 -10.03
C LEU A 30 3.44 -0.71 -10.51
N PHE A 31 3.13 0.20 -11.43
CA PHE A 31 1.80 0.37 -12.02
C PHE A 31 1.91 0.26 -13.54
N GLN A 32 2.03 -0.96 -14.03
CA GLN A 32 2.17 -1.22 -15.46
C GLN A 32 0.84 -1.71 -16.04
N ARG A 33 0.42 -1.05 -17.11
CA ARG A 33 -0.79 -1.44 -17.85
C ARG A 33 -0.52 -2.71 -18.64
N ALA A 34 -1.29 -3.76 -18.38
CA ALA A 34 -1.35 -4.98 -19.18
C ALA A 34 -2.66 -5.70 -18.86
N GLY A 35 -3.46 -6.01 -19.89
CA GLY A 35 -4.61 -6.89 -19.77
C GLY A 35 -4.16 -8.35 -19.68
N LEU A 36 -5.13 -9.27 -19.68
CA LEU A 36 -4.83 -10.70 -19.52
C LEU A 36 -3.88 -11.22 -20.61
N LEU A 37 -4.12 -10.87 -21.87
CA LEU A 37 -3.34 -11.40 -23.01
C LEU A 37 -2.01 -10.68 -23.21
N GLU A 38 -1.84 -9.47 -22.67
CA GLU A 38 -0.61 -8.67 -22.77
C GLU A 38 0.32 -8.87 -21.56
N THR A 39 -0.16 -9.51 -20.50
CA THR A 39 0.65 -9.75 -19.29
C THR A 39 1.67 -10.84 -19.56
N THR A 40 2.94 -10.46 -19.60
CA THR A 40 4.07 -11.39 -19.67
C THR A 40 4.50 -11.85 -18.27
N GLU A 41 5.27 -12.95 -18.18
CA GLU A 41 5.88 -13.39 -16.92
C GLU A 41 6.71 -12.27 -16.27
N THR A 42 7.49 -11.53 -17.06
CA THR A 42 8.27 -10.40 -16.55
C THR A 42 7.39 -9.32 -15.92
N ILE A 43 6.29 -8.93 -16.58
CA ILE A 43 5.34 -7.95 -16.04
C ILE A 43 4.72 -8.46 -14.73
N TRP A 44 4.36 -9.74 -14.71
CA TRP A 44 3.80 -10.42 -13.54
C TRP A 44 4.80 -10.43 -12.39
N ASP A 45 5.99 -11.00 -12.61
CA ASP A 45 7.01 -11.16 -11.58
C ASP A 45 7.47 -9.84 -10.99
N ASP A 46 7.67 -8.83 -11.83
CA ASP A 46 8.07 -7.49 -11.40
C ASP A 46 7.04 -6.85 -10.49
N GLN A 47 5.77 -6.91 -10.86
CA GLN A 47 4.70 -6.32 -10.06
C GLN A 47 4.48 -7.09 -8.75
N PHE A 48 4.50 -8.42 -8.78
CA PHE A 48 4.39 -9.22 -7.57
C PHE A 48 5.61 -9.06 -6.66
N ALA A 49 6.81 -8.96 -7.22
CA ALA A 49 8.02 -8.73 -6.43
C ALA A 49 7.97 -7.40 -5.67
N VAL A 50 7.57 -6.32 -6.32
CA VAL A 50 7.58 -4.97 -5.72
C VAL A 50 6.34 -4.71 -4.89
N ASN A 51 5.14 -5.03 -5.42
CA ASN A 51 3.89 -4.59 -4.80
C ASN A 51 3.38 -5.52 -3.69
N LEU A 52 3.83 -6.78 -3.64
CA LEU A 52 3.34 -7.76 -2.66
C LEU A 52 4.47 -8.46 -1.89
N LYS A 53 5.46 -9.05 -2.60
CA LYS A 53 6.54 -9.79 -1.96
C LYS A 53 7.41 -8.87 -1.09
N ALA A 54 7.77 -7.69 -1.57
CA ALA A 54 8.57 -6.74 -0.81
C ALA A 54 7.86 -6.27 0.48
N PRO A 55 6.59 -5.82 0.47
CA PRO A 55 5.83 -5.53 1.69
C PRO A 55 5.81 -6.67 2.71
N PHE A 56 5.65 -7.92 2.25
CA PHE A 56 5.68 -9.09 3.14
C PHE A 56 7.01 -9.21 3.87
N PHE A 57 8.13 -9.21 3.15
CA PHE A 57 9.45 -9.39 3.75
C PHE A 57 9.92 -8.17 4.56
N LEU A 58 9.52 -6.96 4.18
CA LEU A 58 9.75 -5.77 4.99
C LEU A 58 8.97 -5.82 6.31
N ALA A 59 7.71 -6.24 6.28
CA ALA A 59 6.91 -6.44 7.49
C ALA A 59 7.51 -7.52 8.40
N GLN A 60 8.02 -8.62 7.82
CA GLN A 60 8.69 -9.67 8.58
C GLN A 60 9.99 -9.15 9.24
N ALA A 61 10.82 -8.42 8.49
CA ALA A 61 12.05 -7.82 9.02
C ALA A 61 11.76 -6.77 10.09
N PHE A 62 10.74 -5.94 9.88
CA PHE A 62 10.26 -4.94 10.83
C PHE A 62 9.81 -5.59 12.15
N ALA A 63 8.96 -6.61 12.09
CA ALA A 63 8.47 -7.32 13.27
C ALA A 63 9.60 -7.99 14.07
N ARG A 64 10.63 -8.51 13.38
CA ARG A 64 11.81 -9.10 14.05
C ARG A 64 12.72 -8.07 14.70
N ALA A 65 12.76 -6.86 14.17
CA ALA A 65 13.62 -5.79 14.67
C ALA A 65 12.96 -4.94 15.76
N LEU A 66 11.62 -4.99 15.89
CA LEU A 66 10.88 -4.22 16.87
C LEU A 66 11.09 -4.80 18.27
N PRO A 67 11.59 -4.01 19.25
CA PRO A 67 11.75 -4.48 20.62
C PRO A 67 10.42 -4.90 21.27
N PRO A 68 10.41 -5.89 22.19
CA PRO A 68 9.17 -6.41 22.77
C PRO A 68 8.35 -5.40 23.58
N ASP A 69 8.99 -4.37 24.11
CA ASP A 69 8.41 -3.30 24.91
C ASP A 69 7.91 -2.10 24.06
N ARG A 70 8.16 -2.13 22.73
CA ARG A 70 7.74 -1.07 21.81
C ARG A 70 6.53 -1.52 20.98
N ARG A 71 5.68 -0.55 20.64
CA ARG A 71 4.59 -0.72 19.68
C ARG A 71 5.02 -0.23 18.31
N GLY A 72 4.49 -0.83 17.26
CA GLY A 72 4.77 -0.46 15.90
C GLY A 72 3.54 -0.32 15.03
N HIS A 73 3.71 0.34 13.88
CA HIS A 73 2.68 0.50 12.88
C HIS A 73 3.18 0.11 11.50
N ILE A 74 2.35 -0.62 10.76
CA ILE A 74 2.56 -0.89 9.34
C ILE A 74 1.39 -0.29 8.56
N ILE A 75 1.70 0.57 7.57
CA ILE A 75 0.71 1.11 6.65
C ILE A 75 1.05 0.66 5.22
N ASN A 76 0.13 -0.05 4.59
CA ASN A 76 0.27 -0.50 3.22
C ASN A 76 -0.52 0.43 2.27
N LEU A 77 0.14 1.03 1.26
CA LEU A 77 -0.56 1.77 0.21
C LEU A 77 -1.14 0.77 -0.80
N ALA A 78 -2.42 0.45 -0.59
CA ALA A 78 -3.22 -0.39 -1.49
C ALA A 78 -3.70 0.43 -2.71
N ASP A 79 -4.89 0.14 -3.17
CA ASP A 79 -5.64 0.85 -4.22
C ASP A 79 -7.11 0.44 -4.06
N TRP A 80 -8.07 1.34 -4.27
CA TRP A 80 -9.48 0.97 -4.22
C TRP A 80 -9.87 -0.09 -5.26
N ARG A 81 -9.12 -0.16 -6.36
CA ARG A 81 -9.24 -1.20 -7.40
C ARG A 81 -8.87 -2.60 -6.91
N ALA A 82 -8.23 -2.73 -5.73
CA ALA A 82 -8.08 -4.03 -5.07
C ALA A 82 -9.42 -4.69 -4.75
N LEU A 83 -10.46 -3.87 -4.49
CA LEU A 83 -11.82 -4.33 -4.16
C LEU A 83 -12.75 -4.37 -5.37
N ARG A 84 -12.44 -3.63 -6.45
CA ARG A 84 -13.19 -3.57 -7.72
C ARG A 84 -12.24 -3.60 -8.92
N PRO A 85 -11.65 -4.76 -9.22
CA PRO A 85 -10.67 -4.89 -10.30
C PRO A 85 -11.28 -4.61 -11.67
N GLY A 86 -10.44 -4.11 -12.57
CA GLY A 86 -10.78 -3.92 -13.97
C GLY A 86 -9.91 -4.80 -14.88
N ALA A 87 -10.13 -4.75 -16.20
CA ALA A 87 -9.46 -5.63 -17.15
C ALA A 87 -8.07 -5.13 -17.62
N ALA A 88 -7.74 -3.84 -17.41
CA ALA A 88 -6.58 -3.22 -18.06
C ALA A 88 -5.26 -3.33 -17.29
N TYR A 89 -5.28 -3.76 -16.02
CA TYR A 89 -4.12 -3.83 -15.14
C TYR A 89 -4.18 -5.10 -14.28
N VAL A 90 -4.34 -6.27 -14.92
CA VAL A 90 -4.70 -7.51 -14.23
C VAL A 90 -3.70 -7.88 -13.12
N ALA A 91 -2.40 -7.95 -13.46
CA ALA A 91 -1.36 -8.29 -12.48
C ALA A 91 -1.30 -7.26 -11.33
N TYR A 92 -1.40 -5.96 -11.64
CA TYR A 92 -1.41 -4.91 -10.63
C TYR A 92 -2.57 -5.07 -9.63
N TYR A 93 -3.79 -5.24 -10.12
CA TYR A 93 -4.96 -5.39 -9.24
C TYR A 93 -4.86 -6.63 -8.35
N LEU A 94 -4.32 -7.73 -8.87
CA LEU A 94 -4.07 -8.94 -8.08
C LEU A 94 -3.04 -8.68 -6.97
N THR A 95 -1.96 -7.92 -7.26
CA THR A 95 -0.99 -7.55 -6.22
C THR A 95 -1.61 -6.68 -5.14
N LYS A 96 -2.49 -5.73 -5.51
CA LYS A 96 -3.16 -4.84 -4.55
C LYS A 96 -4.24 -5.57 -3.75
N ALA A 97 -4.97 -6.51 -4.34
CA ALA A 97 -5.87 -7.41 -3.62
C ALA A 97 -5.11 -8.31 -2.64
N GLY A 98 -3.97 -8.87 -3.07
CA GLY A 98 -3.05 -9.60 -2.19
C GLY A 98 -2.53 -8.75 -1.04
N LEU A 99 -2.25 -7.46 -1.27
CA LEU A 99 -1.78 -6.54 -0.23
C LEU A 99 -2.87 -6.23 0.81
N VAL A 100 -4.14 -6.19 0.41
CA VAL A 100 -5.28 -6.10 1.33
C VAL A 100 -5.35 -7.35 2.21
N ALA A 101 -5.30 -8.54 1.62
CA ALA A 101 -5.29 -9.80 2.37
C ALA A 101 -4.06 -9.91 3.29
N LEU A 102 -2.88 -9.47 2.82
CA LEU A 102 -1.66 -9.40 3.62
C LEU A 102 -1.84 -8.49 4.83
N THR A 103 -2.44 -7.30 4.66
CA THR A 103 -2.72 -6.36 5.75
C THR A 103 -3.52 -7.02 6.86
N GLN A 104 -4.61 -7.69 6.52
CA GLN A 104 -5.47 -8.39 7.48
C GLN A 104 -4.75 -9.56 8.17
N SER A 105 -4.00 -10.35 7.40
CA SER A 105 -3.22 -11.47 7.94
C SER A 105 -2.13 -11.01 8.91
N LEU A 106 -1.43 -9.92 8.57
CA LEU A 106 -0.40 -9.35 9.44
C LEU A 106 -1.00 -8.72 10.71
N ALA A 107 -2.17 -8.08 10.62
CA ALA A 107 -2.87 -7.55 11.79
C ALA A 107 -3.20 -8.66 12.81
N LEU A 108 -3.65 -9.83 12.33
CA LEU A 108 -3.89 -11.00 13.16
C LEU A 108 -2.60 -11.58 13.75
N ALA A 109 -1.53 -11.64 12.94
CA ALA A 109 -0.29 -12.31 13.34
C ALA A 109 0.58 -11.46 14.28
N LEU A 110 0.50 -10.12 14.20
CA LEU A 110 1.40 -9.20 14.90
C LEU A 110 0.72 -8.42 16.04
N GLY A 111 -0.60 -8.51 16.17
CA GLY A 111 -1.31 -7.94 17.31
C GLY A 111 -0.98 -8.62 18.63
N PRO A 112 -1.00 -7.90 19.76
CA PRO A 112 -1.32 -6.49 19.92
C PRO A 112 -0.11 -5.55 19.76
N GLN A 113 1.09 -6.06 19.44
CA GLN A 113 2.32 -5.28 19.40
C GLN A 113 2.39 -4.35 18.18
N VAL A 114 1.89 -4.80 17.03
CA VAL A 114 1.92 -4.04 15.79
C VAL A 114 0.52 -3.88 15.21
N GLN A 115 0.13 -2.65 14.96
CA GLN A 115 -1.07 -2.34 14.18
C GLN A 115 -0.72 -2.34 12.70
N VAL A 116 -1.54 -3.02 11.90
CA VAL A 116 -1.32 -3.13 10.45
C VAL A 116 -2.59 -2.73 9.73
N ASN A 117 -2.51 -1.65 8.94
CA ASN A 117 -3.63 -1.11 8.18
C ASN A 117 -3.23 -0.83 6.73
N ALA A 118 -4.21 -0.63 5.87
CA ALA A 118 -4.00 -0.18 4.51
C ALA A 118 -4.74 1.12 4.24
N ILE A 119 -4.17 1.95 3.38
CA ILE A 119 -4.86 3.07 2.74
C ILE A 119 -5.08 2.67 1.28
N ALA A 120 -6.31 2.85 0.79
CA ALA A 120 -6.69 2.59 -0.59
C ALA A 120 -7.08 3.89 -1.27
N PRO A 121 -6.13 4.57 -1.95
CA PRO A 121 -6.37 5.81 -2.65
C PRO A 121 -7.27 5.62 -3.86
N GLY A 122 -8.02 6.69 -4.20
CA GLY A 122 -8.61 6.92 -5.51
C GLY A 122 -7.68 7.75 -6.40
N ALA A 123 -8.25 8.60 -7.26
CA ALA A 123 -7.52 9.50 -8.12
C ALA A 123 -6.86 10.63 -7.31
N ILE A 124 -5.55 10.52 -7.07
CA ILE A 124 -4.74 11.45 -6.24
C ILE A 124 -3.74 12.23 -7.09
N LEU A 125 -2.92 11.55 -7.90
CA LEU A 125 -1.92 12.16 -8.77
C LEU A 125 -2.24 11.84 -10.23
N PRO A 126 -2.20 12.86 -11.14
CA PRO A 126 -2.42 12.62 -12.55
C PRO A 126 -1.27 11.80 -13.14
N PRO A 127 -1.55 10.89 -14.09
CA PRO A 127 -0.50 10.35 -14.93
C PRO A 127 0.12 11.47 -15.78
N PRO A 128 1.35 11.30 -16.28
CA PRO A 128 1.97 12.27 -17.17
C PRO A 128 1.04 12.66 -18.33
N GLY A 129 0.75 13.97 -18.52
CA GLY A 129 -0.20 14.46 -19.52
C GLY A 129 -1.68 14.18 -19.23
N GLY A 130 -2.03 13.82 -17.98
CA GLY A 130 -3.36 13.32 -17.61
C GLY A 130 -4.38 14.34 -17.12
N ASP A 131 -4.16 15.65 -17.31
CA ASP A 131 -5.08 16.70 -16.81
C ASP A 131 -6.51 16.55 -17.32
N GLU A 132 -6.69 16.27 -18.61
CA GLU A 132 -8.01 16.03 -19.19
C GLU A 132 -8.68 14.74 -18.66
N TYR A 133 -7.88 13.70 -18.44
CA TYR A 133 -8.36 12.49 -17.79
C TYR A 133 -8.85 12.79 -16.38
N PHE A 134 -8.09 13.56 -15.62
CA PHE A 134 -8.43 13.93 -14.24
C PHE A 134 -9.69 14.80 -14.15
N LYS A 135 -9.91 15.72 -15.09
CA LYS A 135 -11.18 16.47 -15.20
C LYS A 135 -12.38 15.54 -15.39
N LYS A 136 -12.24 14.53 -16.29
CA LYS A 136 -13.31 13.55 -16.54
C LYS A 136 -13.56 12.67 -15.31
N VAL A 137 -12.51 12.26 -14.61
CA VAL A 137 -12.62 11.47 -13.36
C VAL A 137 -13.30 12.30 -12.29
N ALA A 138 -12.87 13.55 -12.06
CA ALA A 138 -13.45 14.47 -11.08
C ALA A 138 -14.97 14.66 -11.29
N ALA A 139 -15.42 14.73 -12.54
CA ALA A 139 -16.85 14.87 -12.85
C ALA A 139 -17.70 13.64 -12.45
N ARG A 140 -17.09 12.47 -12.27
CA ARG A 140 -17.76 11.21 -11.90
C ARG A 140 -17.70 10.91 -10.40
N ILE A 141 -16.64 11.38 -9.72
CA ILE A 141 -16.45 11.16 -8.28
C ILE A 141 -17.55 11.93 -7.51
N PRO A 142 -18.23 11.35 -6.52
CA PRO A 142 -19.24 12.04 -5.71
C PRO A 142 -18.73 13.35 -5.09
N ALA A 143 -17.48 13.41 -4.65
CA ALA A 143 -16.84 14.63 -4.13
C ALA A 143 -16.62 15.72 -5.20
N ARG A 144 -16.86 15.44 -6.50
CA ARG A 144 -16.71 16.36 -7.63
C ARG A 144 -15.30 16.96 -7.80
N ARG A 145 -14.31 16.30 -7.25
CA ARG A 145 -12.88 16.64 -7.38
C ARG A 145 -12.03 15.39 -7.23
N VAL A 146 -10.82 15.44 -7.74
CA VAL A 146 -9.77 14.46 -7.38
C VAL A 146 -9.21 14.78 -6.00
N GLY A 147 -8.57 13.80 -5.38
CA GLY A 147 -7.87 13.98 -4.12
C GLY A 147 -6.49 14.64 -4.29
N SER A 148 -5.77 14.75 -3.18
CA SER A 148 -4.39 15.23 -3.16
C SER A 148 -3.53 14.36 -2.21
N PRO A 149 -2.19 14.43 -2.31
CA PRO A 149 -1.30 13.73 -1.38
C PRO A 149 -1.57 14.04 0.09
N GLU A 150 -1.99 15.26 0.41
CA GLU A 150 -2.31 15.69 1.79
C GLU A 150 -3.45 14.89 2.40
N GLU A 151 -4.39 14.39 1.58
CA GLU A 151 -5.49 13.55 2.07
C GLU A 151 -5.00 12.15 2.45
N ILE A 152 -3.99 11.64 1.73
CA ILE A 152 -3.32 10.39 2.10
C ILE A 152 -2.49 10.58 3.38
N VAL A 153 -1.80 11.71 3.52
CA VAL A 153 -1.07 12.06 4.76
C VAL A 153 -2.02 12.12 5.96
N LYS A 154 -3.18 12.79 5.84
CA LYS A 154 -4.20 12.83 6.91
C LYS A 154 -4.69 11.44 7.28
N ALA A 155 -4.94 10.58 6.30
CA ALA A 155 -5.35 9.20 6.53
C ALA A 155 -4.25 8.40 7.27
N ALA A 156 -2.98 8.57 6.88
CA ALA A 156 -1.86 7.92 7.54
C ALA A 156 -1.73 8.40 8.99
N LEU A 157 -1.79 9.71 9.25
CA LEU A 157 -1.73 10.27 10.59
C LEU A 157 -2.88 9.78 11.48
N TYR A 158 -4.11 9.70 10.93
CA TYR A 158 -5.25 9.12 11.63
C TYR A 158 -4.99 7.67 12.06
N LEU A 159 -4.46 6.83 11.16
CA LEU A 159 -4.15 5.43 11.47
C LEU A 159 -3.02 5.29 12.49
N LEU A 160 -2.03 6.21 12.47
CA LEU A 160 -0.92 6.22 13.43
C LEU A 160 -1.34 6.70 14.82
N ASP A 161 -2.32 7.60 14.90
CA ASP A 161 -2.86 8.13 16.17
C ASP A 161 -3.93 7.20 16.79
N SER A 162 -4.48 6.28 16.00
CA SER A 162 -5.57 5.40 16.43
C SER A 162 -5.03 4.09 16.99
N ASP A 163 -5.21 3.84 18.29
CA ASP A 163 -4.68 2.66 18.97
C ASP A 163 -5.64 1.44 18.96
N PHE A 164 -6.84 1.59 18.40
CA PHE A 164 -7.86 0.53 18.31
C PHE A 164 -8.27 0.20 16.85
N VAL A 165 -7.47 0.64 15.87
CA VAL A 165 -7.70 0.36 14.44
C VAL A 165 -6.59 -0.53 13.90
N THR A 166 -6.90 -1.78 13.55
CA THR A 166 -5.97 -2.72 12.91
C THR A 166 -6.70 -3.66 11.96
N GLY A 167 -6.07 -4.06 10.87
CA GLY A 167 -6.65 -4.87 9.81
C GLY A 167 -7.57 -4.12 8.86
N GLU A 168 -7.65 -2.79 8.97
CA GLU A 168 -8.58 -1.95 8.22
C GLU A 168 -8.01 -1.53 6.86
N VAL A 169 -8.90 -1.31 5.89
CA VAL A 169 -8.60 -0.75 4.58
C VAL A 169 -9.32 0.58 4.42
N LEU A 170 -8.65 1.67 4.73
CA LEU A 170 -9.22 3.01 4.68
C LEU A 170 -9.29 3.53 3.24
N LEU A 171 -10.51 3.65 2.72
CA LEU A 171 -10.77 4.17 1.38
C LEU A 171 -10.70 5.70 1.36
N VAL A 172 -9.71 6.25 0.62
CA VAL A 172 -9.52 7.70 0.46
C VAL A 172 -9.75 8.05 -1.01
N THR A 173 -11.01 8.08 -1.43
CA THR A 173 -11.41 8.05 -2.85
C THR A 173 -12.36 9.17 -3.26
N GLY A 174 -12.89 9.96 -2.31
CA GLY A 174 -13.97 10.92 -2.60
C GLY A 174 -15.27 10.25 -3.06
N GLY A 175 -15.41 8.94 -2.84
CA GLY A 175 -16.55 8.13 -3.31
C GLY A 175 -16.34 7.49 -4.68
N GLU A 176 -15.13 7.54 -5.28
CA GLU A 176 -14.84 6.92 -6.59
C GLU A 176 -15.11 5.40 -6.60
N HIS A 177 -15.07 4.76 -5.45
CA HIS A 177 -15.30 3.33 -5.29
C HIS A 177 -16.77 2.91 -5.30
N LEU A 178 -17.71 3.85 -5.22
CA LEU A 178 -19.15 3.62 -5.28
C LEU A 178 -19.62 3.51 -6.74
#